data_499d109332ec70096d009df1597232b2
#
_entry.id   499d109332ec70096d009df1597232b2
#
_cell.length_a   1.000
_cell.length_b   1.000
_cell.length_c   1.000
_cell.angle_alpha   90.00
_cell.angle_beta   90.00
_cell.angle_gamma   90.00
#
_symmetry.space_group_name_H-M   'P 1'
#
loop_
_entity.id
_entity.type
_entity.pdbx_description
1 polymer ?
#
loop_
_entity_poly.entity_id
_entity_poly.type
_entity_poly.pdbx_seq_one_letter_code
_entity_poly.pdbx_strand_id
1 'polypeptide(L)'
;MAILSTGPIENNISGITGIRPTQSVTVKIDNRNETEMFTVLLRGYYLNGVRTLYVEELLNVSPNQVITKDYDGNFDAFEFVFSTSDTATEEAQISVWGKGTDDELVAAHRLVSQELLGETQSTTGKGLSSYAYIFNTSAQTVATEADITFDSNQNLTNITHTPNTAEIIIGNAGDYAVFFIIAGLQANQFTLYQNGAPVGGSVYGSGAGTQPNPGMVIITAASSDVLTLRNHSSASEVYLQTLAGGTQINANASILIQQLSG
;
A
#
# COMPACT_ATOMS: atom_id res chain seq x y z
N MET A 1 -3.30 -0.63 12.70
CA MET A 1 -4.50 -0.66 13.56
C MET A 1 -5.73 -0.84 12.68
N ALA A 2 -6.53 -1.87 12.89
CA ALA A 2 -7.80 -2.08 12.19
C ALA A 2 -8.96 -1.93 13.17
N ILE A 3 -10.11 -1.42 12.68
CA ILE A 3 -11.36 -1.38 13.44
C ILE A 3 -12.35 -2.27 12.71
N LEU A 4 -12.90 -3.25 13.42
CA LEU A 4 -13.90 -4.18 12.93
C LEU A 4 -15.19 -3.99 13.74
N SER A 5 -16.35 -4.13 13.13
CA SER A 5 -17.64 -4.04 13.79
C SER A 5 -18.58 -5.14 13.31
N THR A 6 -19.47 -5.61 14.20
CA THR A 6 -20.61 -6.44 13.80
C THR A 6 -21.65 -5.63 13.02
N GLY A 7 -21.59 -4.31 13.08
CA GLY A 7 -22.73 -3.46 12.79
C GLY A 7 -23.87 -3.67 13.82
N PRO A 8 -24.96 -2.91 13.69
CA PRO A 8 -26.15 -3.09 14.51
C PRO A 8 -26.78 -4.47 14.29
N ILE A 9 -26.94 -5.24 15.37
CA ILE A 9 -27.63 -6.54 15.38
C ILE A 9 -28.97 -6.36 16.07
N GLU A 10 -30.04 -6.58 15.34
CA GLU A 10 -31.42 -6.56 15.87
C GLU A 10 -31.70 -7.84 16.66
N ASN A 11 -32.32 -7.70 17.83
CA ASN A 11 -32.63 -8.81 18.73
C ASN A 11 -33.97 -8.60 19.42
N ASN A 12 -35.00 -8.30 18.63
CA ASN A 12 -36.34 -8.03 19.10
C ASN A 12 -36.97 -9.24 19.83
N ILE A 13 -37.89 -8.98 20.76
CA ILE A 13 -38.64 -10.04 21.43
C ILE A 13 -39.40 -10.86 20.40
N SER A 14 -39.22 -12.18 20.42
CA SER A 14 -39.98 -13.10 19.58
C SER A 14 -41.46 -13.09 19.92
N GLY A 15 -42.32 -12.84 18.96
CA GLY A 15 -43.79 -12.93 19.14
C GLY A 15 -44.29 -14.35 19.43
N ILE A 16 -43.45 -15.37 19.24
CA ILE A 16 -43.78 -16.79 19.50
C ILE A 16 -43.38 -17.19 20.91
N THR A 17 -42.14 -16.86 21.33
CA THR A 17 -41.58 -17.29 22.61
C THR A 17 -41.69 -16.26 23.73
N GLY A 18 -41.94 -15.00 23.39
CA GLY A 18 -41.98 -13.90 24.32
C GLY A 18 -40.62 -13.45 24.87
N ILE A 19 -39.53 -14.02 24.37
CA ILE A 19 -38.15 -13.71 24.78
C ILE A 19 -37.33 -13.26 23.58
N ARG A 20 -36.18 -12.62 23.81
CA ARG A 20 -35.23 -12.30 22.76
C ARG A 20 -34.47 -13.55 22.33
N PRO A 21 -34.22 -13.75 21.04
CA PRO A 21 -33.45 -14.90 20.53
C PRO A 21 -32.05 -14.98 21.17
N THR A 22 -31.32 -13.87 21.23
CA THR A 22 -29.98 -13.82 21.83
C THR A 22 -30.06 -13.31 23.26
N GLN A 23 -29.55 -14.12 24.19
CA GLN A 23 -29.44 -13.78 25.60
C GLN A 23 -28.02 -13.44 26.01
N SER A 24 -27.04 -14.10 25.39
CA SER A 24 -25.62 -13.85 25.58
C SER A 24 -24.86 -13.85 24.24
N VAL A 25 -23.72 -13.19 24.23
CA VAL A 25 -22.83 -13.11 23.07
C VAL A 25 -21.46 -13.64 23.44
N THR A 26 -21.02 -14.68 22.74
CA THR A 26 -19.67 -15.22 22.87
C THR A 26 -18.77 -14.63 21.80
N VAL A 27 -17.68 -13.98 22.21
CA VAL A 27 -16.61 -13.49 21.33
C VAL A 27 -15.40 -14.41 21.44
N LYS A 28 -14.90 -14.89 20.31
CA LYS A 28 -13.62 -15.59 20.23
C LYS A 28 -12.62 -14.79 19.43
N ILE A 29 -11.41 -14.67 19.99
CA ILE A 29 -10.28 -13.99 19.38
C ILE A 29 -9.13 -14.99 19.31
N ASP A 30 -8.68 -15.29 18.10
CA ASP A 30 -7.65 -16.29 17.80
C ASP A 30 -6.43 -15.57 17.22
N ASN A 31 -5.29 -15.72 17.87
CA ASN A 31 -4.00 -15.28 17.36
C ASN A 31 -3.26 -16.47 16.74
N ARG A 32 -3.23 -16.52 15.42
CA ARG A 32 -2.55 -17.58 14.65
C ARG A 32 -1.08 -17.27 14.38
N ASN A 33 -0.60 -16.10 14.80
CA ASN A 33 0.82 -15.77 14.72
C ASN A 33 1.60 -16.66 15.72
N GLU A 34 2.72 -17.22 15.28
CA GLU A 34 3.54 -18.13 16.08
C GLU A 34 4.46 -17.40 17.07
N THR A 35 4.75 -16.14 16.83
CA THR A 35 5.81 -15.39 17.54
C THR A 35 5.35 -14.07 18.15
N GLU A 36 4.34 -13.41 17.59
CA GLU A 36 3.94 -12.07 17.99
C GLU A 36 2.59 -12.06 18.73
N MET A 37 2.51 -11.28 19.80
CA MET A 37 1.27 -10.96 20.49
C MET A 37 0.62 -9.73 19.86
N PHE A 38 -0.70 -9.63 19.91
CA PHE A 38 -1.41 -8.42 19.60
C PHE A 38 -2.41 -8.02 20.69
N THR A 39 -2.88 -6.78 20.63
CA THR A 39 -3.90 -6.27 21.53
C THR A 39 -5.20 -5.99 20.76
N VAL A 40 -6.33 -6.26 21.43
CA VAL A 40 -7.67 -5.93 20.93
C VAL A 40 -8.40 -5.13 21.99
N LEU A 41 -8.82 -3.91 21.66
CA LEU A 41 -9.79 -3.17 22.45
C LEU A 41 -11.20 -3.56 21.97
N LEU A 42 -11.91 -4.32 22.81
CA LEU A 42 -13.27 -4.74 22.58
C LEU A 42 -14.23 -3.76 23.24
N ARG A 43 -15.25 -3.31 22.48
CA ARG A 43 -16.35 -2.46 22.98
C ARG A 43 -17.68 -3.07 22.58
N GLY A 44 -18.57 -3.23 23.56
CA GLY A 44 -19.96 -3.64 23.36
C GLY A 44 -20.89 -2.46 23.60
N TYR A 45 -21.86 -2.30 22.71
CA TYR A 45 -22.88 -1.24 22.79
C TYR A 45 -24.27 -1.87 22.74
N TYR A 46 -25.21 -1.37 23.57
CA TYR A 46 -26.62 -1.58 23.32
C TYR A 46 -27.22 -0.37 22.60
N LEU A 47 -28.24 -0.63 21.77
CA LEU A 47 -28.84 0.34 20.88
C LEU A 47 -30.35 0.50 21.21
N ASN A 48 -30.74 1.66 21.66
CA ASN A 48 -32.14 1.99 22.01
C ASN A 48 -32.51 3.41 21.54
N GLY A 49 -32.20 3.73 20.29
CA GLY A 49 -32.30 5.08 19.75
C GLY A 49 -31.02 5.89 20.00
N VAL A 50 -30.17 5.47 20.95
CA VAL A 50 -28.86 6.02 21.24
C VAL A 50 -27.87 4.84 21.36
N ARG A 51 -26.66 5.01 20.88
CA ARG A 51 -25.58 4.03 21.05
C ARG A 51 -24.93 4.21 22.42
N THR A 52 -25.12 3.24 23.32
CA THR A 52 -24.62 3.31 24.69
C THR A 52 -23.61 2.20 24.95
N LEU A 53 -22.40 2.59 25.37
CA LEU A 53 -21.33 1.66 25.76
C LEU A 53 -21.73 0.94 27.06
N TYR A 54 -21.63 -0.40 27.09
CA TYR A 54 -21.90 -1.19 28.30
C TYR A 54 -20.73 -2.10 28.70
N VAL A 55 -19.80 -2.38 27.77
CA VAL A 55 -18.56 -3.09 28.06
C VAL A 55 -17.40 -2.51 27.24
N GLU A 56 -16.23 -2.39 27.90
CA GLU A 56 -14.97 -2.05 27.27
C GLU A 56 -13.88 -2.89 27.93
N GLU A 57 -13.14 -3.69 27.13
CA GLU A 57 -12.02 -4.49 27.59
C GLU A 57 -10.84 -4.38 26.64
N LEU A 58 -9.64 -4.22 27.19
CA LEU A 58 -8.38 -4.35 26.45
C LEU A 58 -7.82 -5.78 26.68
N LEU A 59 -7.72 -6.54 25.62
CA LEU A 59 -7.30 -7.93 25.64
C LEU A 59 -5.93 -8.08 24.97
N ASN A 60 -5.00 -8.76 25.66
CA ASN A 60 -3.72 -9.17 25.11
C ASN A 60 -3.82 -10.62 24.67
N VAL A 61 -3.54 -10.90 23.39
CA VAL A 61 -3.65 -12.25 22.82
C VAL A 61 -2.24 -12.72 22.46
N SER A 62 -1.73 -13.68 23.22
CA SER A 62 -0.39 -14.25 23.01
C SER A 62 -0.33 -15.07 21.72
N PRO A 63 0.87 -15.37 21.18
CA PRO A 63 1.04 -16.26 20.05
C PRO A 63 0.30 -17.60 20.25
N ASN A 64 -0.38 -18.08 19.21
CA ASN A 64 -1.16 -19.32 19.21
C ASN A 64 -2.24 -19.40 20.31
N GLN A 65 -2.72 -18.26 20.83
CA GLN A 65 -3.73 -18.22 21.88
C GLN A 65 -5.12 -17.94 21.33
N VAL A 66 -6.12 -18.66 21.86
CA VAL A 66 -7.54 -18.36 21.64
C VAL A 66 -8.15 -17.84 22.95
N ILE A 67 -8.66 -16.61 22.92
CA ILE A 67 -9.43 -16.02 24.02
C ILE A 67 -10.92 -16.19 23.72
N THR A 68 -11.68 -16.62 24.73
CA THR A 68 -13.14 -16.67 24.67
C THR A 68 -13.71 -15.77 25.78
N LYS A 69 -14.65 -14.92 25.41
CA LYS A 69 -15.35 -14.00 26.32
C LYS A 69 -16.86 -14.06 26.08
N ASP A 70 -17.62 -14.03 27.16
CA ASP A 70 -19.08 -14.01 27.12
C ASP A 70 -19.59 -12.68 27.69
N TYR A 71 -20.57 -12.09 27.01
CA TYR A 71 -21.17 -10.80 27.34
C TYR A 71 -22.71 -10.90 27.33
N ASP A 72 -23.37 -9.97 27.99
CA ASP A 72 -24.83 -9.84 27.90
C ASP A 72 -25.24 -9.46 26.47
N GLY A 73 -26.22 -10.16 25.93
CA GLY A 73 -26.81 -9.93 24.61
C GLY A 73 -28.32 -9.65 24.70
N ASN A 74 -28.91 -9.60 25.89
CA ASN A 74 -30.36 -9.46 26.09
C ASN A 74 -30.86 -8.00 25.94
N PHE A 75 -30.50 -7.36 24.84
CA PHE A 75 -30.90 -6.02 24.43
C PHE A 75 -31.79 -6.07 23.19
N ASP A 76 -32.57 -4.99 22.92
CA ASP A 76 -33.37 -4.89 21.68
C ASP A 76 -32.49 -4.89 20.42
N ALA A 77 -31.34 -4.23 20.50
CA ALA A 77 -30.27 -4.30 19.51
C ALA A 77 -28.92 -4.04 20.19
N PHE A 78 -27.85 -4.59 19.62
CA PHE A 78 -26.50 -4.42 20.14
C PHE A 78 -25.47 -4.40 19.02
N GLU A 79 -24.25 -3.98 19.35
CA GLU A 79 -23.11 -3.93 18.42
C GLU A 79 -21.81 -4.19 19.18
N PHE A 80 -20.90 -4.93 18.56
CA PHE A 80 -19.54 -5.10 19.04
C PHE A 80 -18.54 -4.46 18.09
N VAL A 81 -17.56 -3.75 18.63
CA VAL A 81 -16.49 -3.07 17.90
C VAL A 81 -15.14 -3.54 18.46
N PHE A 82 -14.23 -3.88 17.57
CA PHE A 82 -12.90 -4.36 17.88
C PHE A 82 -11.87 -3.43 17.25
N SER A 83 -10.99 -2.85 18.07
CA SER A 83 -9.84 -2.06 17.58
C SER A 83 -8.57 -2.87 17.85
N THR A 84 -7.86 -3.26 16.80
CA THR A 84 -6.64 -4.08 16.91
C THR A 84 -5.39 -3.22 16.86
N SER A 85 -4.29 -3.68 17.48
CA SER A 85 -2.96 -3.09 17.32
C SER A 85 -2.43 -3.29 15.88
N ASP A 86 -1.37 -2.56 15.53
CA ASP A 86 -0.73 -2.67 14.20
C ASP A 86 -0.07 -4.04 13.97
N THR A 87 0.25 -4.76 15.05
CA THR A 87 0.79 -6.12 15.02
C THR A 87 -0.29 -7.18 14.75
N ALA A 88 -1.58 -6.83 14.85
CA ALA A 88 -2.68 -7.70 14.45
C ALA A 88 -2.77 -7.72 12.92
N THR A 89 -2.07 -8.63 12.31
CA THR A 89 -2.05 -8.90 10.86
C THR A 89 -3.25 -9.75 10.43
N GLU A 90 -3.24 -10.26 9.20
CA GLU A 90 -4.25 -11.19 8.67
C GLU A 90 -4.40 -12.49 9.50
N GLU A 91 -3.50 -12.76 10.42
CA GLU A 91 -3.49 -13.94 11.31
C GLU A 91 -4.38 -13.77 12.54
N ALA A 92 -4.88 -12.56 12.83
CA ALA A 92 -5.86 -12.30 13.87
C ALA A 92 -7.28 -12.61 13.39
N GLN A 93 -7.92 -13.62 13.99
CA GLN A 93 -9.29 -14.02 13.65
C GLN A 93 -10.23 -13.69 14.80
N ILE A 94 -11.34 -13.00 14.49
CA ILE A 94 -12.37 -12.66 15.46
C ILE A 94 -13.69 -13.25 15.01
N SER A 95 -14.43 -13.89 15.92
CA SER A 95 -15.78 -14.36 15.66
C SER A 95 -16.73 -13.99 16.80
N VAL A 96 -17.97 -13.67 16.45
CA VAL A 96 -19.05 -13.26 17.37
C VAL A 96 -20.23 -14.20 17.19
N TRP A 97 -20.74 -14.73 18.28
CA TRP A 97 -21.79 -15.73 18.29
C TRP A 97 -22.90 -15.35 19.26
N GLY A 98 -24.13 -15.21 18.79
CA GLY A 98 -25.31 -15.09 19.64
C GLY A 98 -25.69 -16.46 20.21
N LYS A 99 -26.06 -16.51 21.47
CA LYS A 99 -26.56 -17.68 22.17
C LYS A 99 -27.91 -17.39 22.84
N GLY A 100 -28.80 -18.36 22.77
CA GLY A 100 -30.10 -18.31 23.44
C GLY A 100 -30.05 -18.73 24.90
N THR A 101 -31.23 -19.05 25.48
CA THR A 101 -31.39 -19.37 26.91
C THR A 101 -30.69 -20.65 27.35
N ASP A 102 -30.57 -21.62 26.47
CA ASP A 102 -29.97 -22.94 26.74
C ASP A 102 -28.56 -23.07 26.12
N ASP A 103 -27.89 -21.93 25.89
CA ASP A 103 -26.57 -21.84 25.25
C ASP A 103 -26.57 -22.33 23.78
N GLU A 104 -27.74 -22.57 23.19
CA GLU A 104 -27.88 -22.90 21.77
C GLU A 104 -27.47 -21.71 20.88
N LEU A 105 -26.86 -21.99 19.72
CA LEU A 105 -26.45 -20.95 18.79
C LEU A 105 -27.65 -20.33 18.07
N VAL A 106 -27.70 -19.01 18.08
CA VAL A 106 -28.67 -18.23 17.29
C VAL A 106 -28.06 -17.99 15.92
N ALA A 107 -28.49 -18.76 14.91
CA ALA A 107 -27.87 -18.78 13.58
C ALA A 107 -27.83 -17.39 12.89
N ALA A 108 -28.83 -16.54 13.15
CA ALA A 108 -28.89 -15.18 12.60
C ALA A 108 -27.86 -14.21 13.21
N HIS A 109 -27.26 -14.58 14.35
CA HIS A 109 -26.27 -13.74 15.07
C HIS A 109 -24.89 -14.39 15.14
N ARG A 110 -24.58 -15.27 14.19
CA ARG A 110 -23.25 -15.83 14.01
C ARG A 110 -22.50 -15.00 12.99
N LEU A 111 -21.43 -14.31 13.41
CA LEU A 111 -20.54 -13.54 12.55
C LEU A 111 -19.09 -14.00 12.74
N VAL A 112 -18.34 -14.09 11.67
CA VAL A 112 -16.89 -14.37 11.67
C VAL A 112 -16.13 -13.16 11.13
N SER A 113 -14.82 -13.14 11.31
CA SER A 113 -13.98 -11.98 10.95
C SER A 113 -14.21 -11.46 9.53
N GLN A 114 -14.52 -12.34 8.58
CA GLN A 114 -14.80 -11.97 7.19
C GLN A 114 -16.17 -11.28 6.99
N GLU A 115 -17.09 -11.46 7.95
CA GLU A 115 -18.42 -10.85 7.95
C GLU A 115 -18.48 -9.60 8.83
N LEU A 116 -17.46 -9.37 9.66
CA LEU A 116 -17.35 -8.14 10.44
C LEU A 116 -17.09 -6.97 9.50
N LEU A 117 -17.87 -5.92 9.68
CA LEU A 117 -17.67 -4.68 8.95
C LEU A 117 -16.36 -4.05 9.42
N GLY A 118 -15.35 -4.06 8.55
CA GLY A 118 -14.16 -3.24 8.75
C GLY A 118 -14.57 -1.77 8.53
N GLU A 119 -14.27 -0.87 9.46
CA GLU A 119 -13.93 0.44 8.93
C GLU A 119 -12.79 0.15 7.95
N THR A 120 -13.09 0.24 6.67
CA THR A 120 -12.05 0.59 5.75
C THR A 120 -11.39 1.79 6.42
N GLN A 121 -10.27 1.60 7.14
CA GLN A 121 -9.26 2.63 7.01
C GLN A 121 -9.36 2.92 5.53
N SER A 122 -9.79 4.15 5.22
CA SER A 122 -9.45 4.71 3.94
C SER A 122 -8.02 4.22 3.73
N THR A 123 -7.84 3.08 3.08
CA THR A 123 -6.77 2.94 2.18
C THR A 123 -7.08 4.10 1.26
N THR A 124 -6.68 5.33 1.62
CA THR A 124 -6.15 6.28 0.65
C THR A 124 -5.52 5.36 -0.32
N GLY A 125 -6.34 5.03 -1.38
CA GLY A 125 -6.17 3.85 -2.20
C GLY A 125 -4.69 3.57 -2.24
N LYS A 126 -4.20 2.36 -1.91
CA LYS A 126 -2.76 2.14 -1.87
C LYS A 126 -2.25 2.53 -3.23
N GLY A 127 -2.14 3.85 -3.43
CA GLY A 127 -1.39 4.46 -4.48
C GLY A 127 0.01 3.88 -4.29
N LEU A 128 0.76 3.81 -5.33
CA LEU A 128 2.14 3.34 -5.28
C LEU A 128 2.80 3.97 -4.06
N SER A 129 3.36 3.14 -3.17
CA SER A 129 3.98 3.59 -1.91
C SER A 129 5.21 4.48 -2.16
N SER A 130 5.87 4.28 -3.32
CA SER A 130 6.96 5.12 -3.79
C SER A 130 6.82 5.33 -5.30
N TYR A 131 6.93 6.57 -5.73
CA TYR A 131 6.92 6.91 -7.15
C TYR A 131 7.63 8.24 -7.40
N ALA A 132 8.09 8.42 -8.64
CA ALA A 132 8.71 9.66 -9.10
C ALA A 132 8.51 9.83 -10.60
N TYR A 133 8.27 11.07 -11.03
CA TYR A 133 8.46 11.48 -12.41
C TYR A 133 9.49 12.62 -12.45
N ILE A 134 10.60 12.38 -13.15
CA ILE A 134 11.76 13.27 -13.20
C ILE A 134 12.09 13.48 -14.68
N PHE A 135 12.39 14.70 -15.09
CA PHE A 135 12.59 15.01 -16.50
C PHE A 135 13.58 16.16 -16.70
N ASN A 136 14.10 16.26 -17.93
CA ASN A 136 14.95 17.34 -18.36
C ASN A 136 14.32 18.09 -19.52
N THR A 137 14.35 19.41 -19.45
CA THR A 137 13.86 20.31 -20.51
C THR A 137 14.99 21.16 -21.10
N SER A 138 16.09 21.32 -20.37
CA SER A 138 17.24 22.11 -20.80
C SER A 138 18.06 21.38 -21.87
N ALA A 139 18.66 22.14 -22.75
CA ALA A 139 19.64 21.60 -23.70
C ALA A 139 20.85 21.01 -22.94
N GLN A 140 21.23 19.80 -23.32
CA GLN A 140 22.33 19.09 -22.66
C GLN A 140 23.12 18.27 -23.70
N THR A 141 24.44 18.25 -23.61
CA THR A 141 25.29 17.31 -24.32
C THR A 141 25.73 16.22 -23.34
N VAL A 142 25.32 14.99 -23.58
CA VAL A 142 25.64 13.83 -22.74
C VAL A 142 26.78 13.05 -23.40
N ALA A 143 27.99 13.17 -22.86
CA ALA A 143 29.13 12.42 -23.38
C ALA A 143 28.93 10.91 -23.24
N THR A 144 29.65 10.10 -24.02
CA THR A 144 29.68 8.64 -23.84
C THR A 144 30.16 8.32 -22.44
N GLU A 145 29.51 7.38 -21.79
CA GLU A 145 29.69 6.98 -20.37
C GLU A 145 29.37 8.10 -19.33
N ALA A 146 28.67 9.14 -19.73
CA ALA A 146 28.15 10.16 -18.82
C ALA A 146 26.65 9.96 -18.52
N ASP A 147 26.25 10.36 -17.34
CA ASP A 147 24.86 10.30 -16.90
C ASP A 147 24.09 11.56 -17.36
N ILE A 148 22.79 11.40 -17.64
CA ILE A 148 21.87 12.53 -17.85
C ILE A 148 21.65 13.26 -16.53
N THR A 149 21.73 14.59 -16.52
CA THR A 149 21.23 15.41 -15.42
C THR A 149 19.80 15.82 -15.72
N PHE A 150 18.94 15.83 -14.71
CA PHE A 150 17.54 16.22 -14.84
C PHE A 150 17.30 17.55 -14.14
N ASP A 151 16.68 18.49 -14.81
CA ASP A 151 16.44 19.84 -14.28
C ASP A 151 15.11 19.96 -13.50
N SER A 152 14.21 18.99 -13.62
CA SER A 152 12.83 19.10 -13.17
C SER A 152 12.31 17.84 -12.49
N ASN A 153 11.49 18.05 -11.46
CA ASN A 153 10.80 17.01 -10.70
C ASN A 153 9.30 17.24 -10.73
N GLN A 154 8.53 16.16 -10.79
CA GLN A 154 7.09 16.16 -10.58
C GLN A 154 6.66 14.95 -9.76
N ASN A 155 5.87 15.19 -8.69
CA ASN A 155 5.26 14.14 -7.85
C ASN A 155 6.25 13.09 -7.33
N LEU A 156 7.19 13.50 -6.49
CA LEU A 156 8.09 12.60 -5.77
C LEU A 156 7.43 12.10 -4.47
N THR A 157 7.42 10.79 -4.25
CA THR A 157 7.01 10.16 -3.00
C THR A 157 7.98 9.05 -2.65
N ASN A 158 8.64 9.14 -1.50
CA ASN A 158 9.67 8.19 -1.03
C ASN A 158 10.78 7.91 -2.05
N ILE A 159 11.00 8.82 -2.96
CA ILE A 159 12.12 8.88 -3.91
C ILE A 159 12.61 10.32 -3.90
N THR A 160 13.89 10.56 -3.89
CA THR A 160 14.47 11.90 -3.88
C THR A 160 15.36 12.14 -5.08
N HIS A 161 15.28 13.35 -5.61
CA HIS A 161 16.15 13.85 -6.68
C HIS A 161 16.33 15.36 -6.50
N THR A 162 17.56 15.82 -6.63
CA THR A 162 17.88 17.25 -6.62
C THR A 162 17.92 17.78 -8.06
N PRO A 163 17.14 18.80 -8.44
CA PRO A 163 17.21 19.35 -9.78
C PRO A 163 18.64 19.73 -10.20
N ASN A 164 18.97 19.48 -11.47
CA ASN A 164 20.29 19.63 -12.08
C ASN A 164 21.35 18.62 -11.59
N THR A 165 20.94 17.48 -11.04
CA THR A 165 21.82 16.35 -10.76
C THR A 165 21.38 15.12 -11.56
N ALA A 166 22.18 14.06 -11.55
CA ALA A 166 21.86 12.79 -12.22
C ALA A 166 21.32 11.74 -11.24
N GLU A 167 21.62 11.86 -9.96
CA GLU A 167 21.35 10.85 -8.95
C GLU A 167 19.90 10.89 -8.48
N ILE A 168 19.25 9.73 -8.53
CA ILE A 168 17.88 9.50 -8.03
C ILE A 168 17.99 8.48 -6.92
N ILE A 169 17.54 8.82 -5.71
CA ILE A 169 17.74 8.01 -4.51
C ILE A 169 16.42 7.33 -4.14
N ILE A 170 16.43 6.01 -4.01
CA ILE A 170 15.30 5.19 -3.57
C ILE A 170 15.16 5.27 -2.06
N GLY A 171 13.99 5.64 -1.55
CA GLY A 171 13.72 5.75 -0.11
C GLY A 171 13.34 4.42 0.55
N ASN A 172 12.52 3.61 -0.12
CA ASN A 172 12.03 2.33 0.40
C ASN A 172 12.61 1.15 -0.38
N ALA A 173 12.89 0.05 0.31
CA ALA A 173 13.23 -1.20 -0.36
C ALA A 173 12.01 -1.79 -1.10
N GLY A 174 12.23 -2.53 -2.19
CA GLY A 174 11.18 -3.22 -2.94
C GLY A 174 11.49 -3.39 -4.41
N ASP A 175 10.49 -3.88 -5.15
CA ASP A 175 10.56 -4.00 -6.61
C ASP A 175 9.98 -2.76 -7.28
N TYR A 176 10.67 -2.26 -8.30
CA TYR A 176 10.33 -1.02 -9.01
C TYR A 176 10.24 -1.23 -10.51
N ALA A 177 9.15 -0.77 -11.11
CA ALA A 177 9.08 -0.54 -12.54
C ALA A 177 9.71 0.81 -12.86
N VAL A 178 10.67 0.81 -13.79
CA VAL A 178 11.35 2.01 -14.26
C VAL A 178 11.14 2.14 -15.77
N PHE A 179 10.60 3.28 -16.18
CA PHE A 179 10.38 3.64 -17.59
C PHE A 179 11.17 4.89 -17.89
N PHE A 180 11.84 4.95 -19.03
CA PHE A 180 12.52 6.17 -19.44
C PHE A 180 12.35 6.42 -20.93
N ILE A 181 12.47 7.68 -21.34
CA ILE A 181 12.42 8.09 -22.72
C ILE A 181 13.49 9.17 -22.93
N ILE A 182 14.30 9.01 -23.98
CA ILE A 182 15.30 9.98 -24.39
C ILE A 182 15.03 10.39 -25.83
N ALA A 183 15.04 11.70 -26.09
CA ALA A 183 14.92 12.29 -27.42
C ALA A 183 16.24 13.01 -27.77
N GLY A 184 17.20 12.27 -28.26
CA GLY A 184 18.51 12.78 -28.68
C GLY A 184 18.59 13.02 -30.18
N LEU A 185 19.60 13.78 -30.64
CA LEU A 185 19.82 14.05 -32.05
C LEU A 185 20.69 13.02 -32.77
N GLN A 186 21.43 12.20 -32.04
CA GLN A 186 22.34 11.18 -32.57
C GLN A 186 21.77 9.78 -32.32
N ALA A 187 22.21 8.82 -33.14
CA ALA A 187 22.05 7.39 -32.78
C ALA A 187 22.63 7.16 -31.39
N ASN A 188 21.89 6.47 -30.53
CA ASN A 188 22.24 6.40 -29.12
C ASN A 188 21.86 5.07 -28.47
N GLN A 189 22.55 4.74 -27.37
CA GLN A 189 22.17 3.69 -26.41
C GLN A 189 22.22 4.26 -25.01
N PHE A 190 21.11 4.08 -24.29
CA PHE A 190 21.01 4.46 -22.87
C PHE A 190 20.71 3.26 -22.01
N THR A 191 21.24 3.29 -20.79
CA THR A 191 21.15 2.20 -19.83
C THR A 191 20.86 2.73 -18.44
N LEU A 192 19.94 2.09 -17.72
CA LEU A 192 19.75 2.36 -16.30
C LEU A 192 20.93 1.79 -15.51
N TYR A 193 21.48 2.59 -14.61
CA TYR A 193 22.51 2.18 -13.66
C TYR A 193 21.94 2.20 -12.25
N GLN A 194 22.30 1.22 -11.45
CA GLN A 194 22.00 1.12 -10.03
C GLN A 194 23.30 1.00 -9.25
N ASN A 195 23.56 1.93 -8.35
CA ASN A 195 24.80 2.01 -7.55
C ASN A 195 26.08 1.98 -8.40
N GLY A 196 26.04 2.65 -9.55
CA GLY A 196 27.18 2.74 -10.47
C GLY A 196 27.40 1.50 -11.36
N ALA A 197 26.55 0.48 -11.28
CA ALA A 197 26.59 -0.71 -12.14
C ALA A 197 25.42 -0.72 -13.14
N PRO A 198 25.61 -1.17 -14.39
CA PRO A 198 24.53 -1.27 -15.36
C PRO A 198 23.53 -2.34 -14.97
N VAL A 199 22.24 -2.01 -15.06
CA VAL A 199 21.14 -2.95 -14.81
C VAL A 199 20.96 -3.87 -16.02
N GLY A 200 20.98 -5.18 -15.80
CA GLY A 200 20.78 -6.17 -16.86
C GLY A 200 19.42 -6.00 -17.54
N GLY A 201 19.40 -6.01 -18.89
CA GLY A 201 18.17 -5.87 -19.68
C GLY A 201 17.65 -4.43 -19.82
N SER A 202 18.39 -3.42 -19.34
CA SER A 202 18.00 -2.01 -19.41
C SER A 202 18.70 -1.22 -20.52
N VAL A 203 19.45 -1.88 -21.39
CA VAL A 203 20.10 -1.24 -22.53
C VAL A 203 19.11 -1.06 -23.67
N TYR A 204 18.79 0.16 -23.99
CA TYR A 204 17.89 0.52 -25.10
C TYR A 204 18.58 1.47 -26.07
N GLY A 205 18.37 1.26 -27.34
CA GLY A 205 19.04 2.04 -28.39
C GLY A 205 18.12 2.51 -29.49
N SER A 206 18.49 3.63 -30.09
CA SER A 206 17.92 4.14 -31.32
C SER A 206 19.02 4.33 -32.37
N GLY A 207 18.86 3.68 -33.53
CA GLY A 207 19.77 3.83 -34.65
C GLY A 207 19.64 5.14 -35.43
N ALA A 208 18.68 5.96 -35.10
CA ALA A 208 18.40 7.25 -35.72
C ALA A 208 18.14 8.33 -34.68
N GLY A 209 18.83 9.46 -34.77
CA GLY A 209 18.71 10.57 -33.81
C GLY A 209 17.38 11.31 -33.80
N THR A 210 16.46 11.02 -34.72
CA THR A 210 15.12 11.64 -34.78
C THR A 210 14.04 10.78 -34.13
N GLN A 211 14.41 9.63 -33.58
CA GLN A 211 13.49 8.71 -32.95
C GLN A 211 13.69 8.72 -31.43
N PRO A 212 12.63 8.88 -30.63
CA PRO A 212 12.73 8.67 -29.18
C PRO A 212 13.24 7.26 -28.87
N ASN A 213 14.11 7.17 -27.86
CA ASN A 213 14.61 5.90 -27.32
C ASN A 213 13.88 5.58 -25.99
N PRO A 214 12.75 4.83 -26.03
CA PRO A 214 12.07 4.38 -24.84
C PRO A 214 12.70 3.14 -24.27
N GLY A 215 12.83 3.06 -22.93
CA GLY A 215 13.28 1.90 -22.21
C GLY A 215 12.41 1.60 -21.00
N MET A 216 12.42 0.32 -20.58
CA MET A 216 11.73 -0.13 -19.37
C MET A 216 12.49 -1.30 -18.75
N VAL A 217 12.42 -1.41 -17.42
CA VAL A 217 12.96 -2.54 -16.68
C VAL A 217 12.29 -2.63 -15.31
N ILE A 218 12.25 -3.84 -14.75
CA ILE A 218 11.90 -4.04 -13.33
C ILE A 218 13.20 -4.34 -12.58
N ILE A 219 13.40 -3.65 -11.46
CA ILE A 219 14.57 -3.79 -10.60
C ILE A 219 14.12 -4.09 -9.15
N THR A 220 14.95 -4.80 -8.41
CA THR A 220 14.86 -4.84 -6.94
C THR A 220 15.86 -3.83 -6.39
N ALA A 221 15.38 -2.92 -5.54
CA ALA A 221 16.20 -1.86 -4.95
C ALA A 221 16.10 -1.88 -3.42
N ALA A 222 17.21 -1.60 -2.76
CA ALA A 222 17.27 -1.32 -1.33
C ALA A 222 17.03 0.16 -1.04
N SER A 223 16.70 0.49 0.21
CA SER A 223 16.68 1.89 0.65
C SER A 223 18.07 2.51 0.49
N SER A 224 18.11 3.73 -0.03
CA SER A 224 19.32 4.49 -0.36
C SER A 224 20.06 4.03 -1.63
N ASP A 225 19.52 3.10 -2.39
CA ASP A 225 20.08 2.80 -3.72
C ASP A 225 19.96 4.02 -4.63
N VAL A 226 20.99 4.22 -5.45
CA VAL A 226 21.13 5.34 -6.39
C VAL A 226 20.91 4.85 -7.80
N LEU A 227 19.96 5.47 -8.50
CA LEU A 227 19.71 5.24 -9.92
C LEU A 227 20.23 6.40 -10.75
N THR A 228 20.84 6.10 -11.90
CA THR A 228 21.21 7.08 -12.93
C THR A 228 20.88 6.54 -14.33
N LEU A 229 20.68 7.43 -15.29
CA LEU A 229 20.44 7.06 -16.68
C LEU A 229 21.64 7.52 -17.52
N ARG A 230 22.40 6.56 -18.04
CA ARG A 230 23.71 6.77 -18.68
C ARG A 230 23.66 6.61 -20.19
N ASN A 231 24.34 7.49 -20.90
CA ASN A 231 24.70 7.32 -22.31
C ASN A 231 25.79 6.23 -22.41
N HIS A 232 25.36 4.98 -22.39
CA HIS A 232 26.28 3.82 -22.33
C HIS A 232 26.46 3.19 -23.71
N SER A 233 27.70 3.06 -24.12
CA SER A 233 28.08 2.39 -25.39
C SER A 233 27.59 3.08 -26.68
N SER A 234 27.14 4.33 -26.63
CA SER A 234 26.89 5.11 -27.87
C SER A 234 28.18 5.35 -28.62
N ALA A 235 28.10 5.46 -29.94
CA ALA A 235 29.24 5.77 -30.78
C ALA A 235 29.77 7.21 -30.59
N SER A 236 28.96 8.10 -30.04
CA SER A 236 29.32 9.51 -29.82
C SER A 236 28.52 10.09 -28.65
N GLU A 237 28.84 11.31 -28.26
CA GLU A 237 27.99 12.13 -27.39
C GLU A 237 26.61 12.32 -28.00
N VAL A 238 25.60 12.52 -27.14
CA VAL A 238 24.20 12.70 -27.52
C VAL A 238 23.74 14.10 -27.11
N TYR A 239 23.21 14.85 -28.05
CA TYR A 239 22.67 16.18 -27.80
C TYR A 239 21.15 16.14 -27.57
N LEU A 240 20.69 16.62 -26.43
CA LEU A 240 19.30 16.75 -26.05
C LEU A 240 18.82 18.19 -26.28
N GLN A 241 17.75 18.37 -27.05
CA GLN A 241 17.26 19.70 -27.45
C GLN A 241 16.07 20.15 -26.60
N THR A 242 16.06 21.46 -26.26
CA THR A 242 14.93 22.10 -25.58
C THR A 242 13.71 22.24 -26.48
N LEU A 243 13.93 22.48 -27.80
CA LEU A 243 12.86 22.62 -28.79
C LEU A 243 13.05 21.58 -29.89
N ALA A 244 12.13 20.62 -29.97
CA ALA A 244 12.16 19.57 -30.98
C ALA A 244 10.76 19.43 -31.61
N GLY A 245 10.67 19.51 -32.94
CA GLY A 245 9.42 19.34 -33.69
C GLY A 245 8.39 20.46 -33.58
N GLY A 246 8.65 21.52 -32.81
CA GLY A 246 7.72 22.61 -32.59
C GLY A 246 8.32 23.81 -31.86
N THR A 247 7.45 24.71 -31.38
CA THR A 247 7.83 25.94 -30.67
C THR A 247 7.66 25.86 -29.15
N GLN A 248 7.18 24.74 -28.63
CA GLN A 248 7.03 24.53 -27.19
C GLN A 248 8.25 23.82 -26.63
N ILE A 249 8.63 24.17 -25.39
CA ILE A 249 9.67 23.45 -24.63
C ILE A 249 9.20 22.02 -24.43
N ASN A 250 10.03 21.06 -24.77
CA ASN A 250 9.75 19.63 -24.62
C ASN A 250 10.65 18.99 -23.55
N ALA A 251 10.12 17.97 -22.88
CA ALA A 251 10.96 17.05 -22.14
C ALA A 251 11.79 16.23 -23.14
N ASN A 252 13.11 16.36 -23.07
CA ASN A 252 14.06 15.67 -23.95
C ASN A 252 14.64 14.39 -23.33
N ALA A 253 14.54 14.26 -22.02
CA ALA A 253 14.74 13.03 -21.27
C ALA A 253 13.76 12.97 -20.10
N SER A 254 13.21 11.80 -19.82
CA SER A 254 12.35 11.59 -18.65
C SER A 254 12.47 10.19 -18.09
N ILE A 255 12.24 10.06 -16.80
CA ILE A 255 12.21 8.78 -16.10
C ILE A 255 10.99 8.75 -15.15
N LEU A 256 10.21 7.68 -15.24
CA LEU A 256 9.10 7.35 -14.34
C LEU A 256 9.51 6.12 -13.53
N ILE A 257 9.40 6.22 -12.22
CA ILE A 257 9.73 5.15 -11.28
C ILE A 257 8.50 4.87 -10.44
N GLN A 258 8.11 3.60 -10.31
CA GLN A 258 6.94 3.18 -9.57
C GLN A 258 7.25 1.91 -8.78
N GLN A 259 7.01 1.93 -7.47
CA GLN A 259 7.17 0.74 -6.63
C GLN A 259 6.01 -0.23 -6.90
N LEU A 260 6.33 -1.48 -7.19
CA LEU A 260 5.37 -2.57 -7.45
C LEU A 260 5.06 -3.36 -6.17
N SER A 261 6.07 -3.59 -5.34
CA SER A 261 5.99 -4.34 -4.08
C SER A 261 7.02 -3.81 -3.09
N GLY A 262 6.75 -3.94 -1.82
CA GLY A 262 7.65 -3.53 -0.75
C GLY A 262 7.13 -3.95 0.61
#